data_964f62f85c072296ec78ddd0f191bd9a
#
_entry.id   964f62f85c072296ec78ddd0f191bd9a
#
_cell.length_a   1.000
_cell.length_b   1.000
_cell.length_c   1.000
_cell.angle_alpha   90.00
_cell.angle_beta   90.00
_cell.angle_gamma   90.00
#
_symmetry.space_group_name_H-M   'P 1'
#
loop_
_entity.id
_entity.type
_entity.pdbx_description
1 polymer ?
#
loop_
_entity_poly.entity_id
_entity_poly.type
_entity_poly.pdbx_seq_one_letter_code
_entity_poly.pdbx_strand_id
1 'polypeptide(L)'
;HKSRVAVVVTIIIIVILAAVYIVSRVIDNYDYSSYEITNSVNREDIESSKYIAFADGYVRYSNDGISYYKNSGKVIWNQTYSMQNPKVSICGNSIAVADINGSSAYSFNTSGQVGKADTSMPILQIEVSDSGKMAAVLEDNNANYINMYDTNGEKIYSVKTTLSGDGYPIDISISSDAKKLI
;
A
#
# COMPACT_ATOMS: atom_id res chain seq x y z
N HIS A 1 -34.25 -48.71 3.79
CA HIS A 1 -34.76 -47.31 3.86
C HIS A 1 -33.65 -46.31 4.16
N LYS A 2 -32.79 -46.59 5.17
CA LYS A 2 -31.65 -45.69 5.57
C LYS A 2 -30.64 -45.42 4.45
N SER A 3 -30.35 -46.42 3.62
CA SER A 3 -29.39 -46.31 2.51
C SER A 3 -29.90 -45.38 1.39
N ARG A 4 -31.20 -45.44 1.05
CA ARG A 4 -31.80 -44.53 0.04
C ARG A 4 -31.83 -43.08 0.49
N VAL A 5 -32.09 -42.82 1.76
CA VAL A 5 -32.05 -41.47 2.33
C VAL A 5 -30.61 -40.92 2.31
N ALA A 6 -29.60 -41.74 2.66
CA ALA A 6 -28.20 -41.31 2.59
C ALA A 6 -27.78 -40.94 1.16
N VAL A 7 -28.17 -41.74 0.14
CA VAL A 7 -27.89 -41.45 -1.26
C VAL A 7 -28.53 -40.11 -1.70
N VAL A 8 -29.80 -39.87 -1.35
CA VAL A 8 -30.50 -38.64 -1.69
C VAL A 8 -29.81 -37.42 -1.04
N VAL A 9 -29.45 -37.51 0.23
CA VAL A 9 -28.74 -36.44 0.94
C VAL A 9 -27.38 -36.15 0.27
N THR A 10 -26.63 -37.19 -0.10
CA THR A 10 -25.35 -37.00 -0.80
C THR A 10 -25.51 -36.28 -2.14
N ILE A 11 -26.53 -36.66 -2.92
CA ILE A 11 -26.81 -35.99 -4.21
C ILE A 11 -27.16 -34.52 -3.99
N ILE A 12 -27.98 -34.19 -2.98
CA ILE A 12 -28.33 -32.81 -2.66
C ILE A 12 -27.08 -31.99 -2.30
N ILE A 13 -26.17 -32.54 -1.49
CA ILE A 13 -24.93 -31.88 -1.11
C ILE A 13 -24.06 -31.61 -2.35
N ILE A 14 -23.93 -32.56 -3.25
CA ILE A 14 -23.15 -32.41 -4.50
C ILE A 14 -23.76 -31.29 -5.36
N VAL A 15 -25.09 -31.24 -5.50
CA VAL A 15 -25.77 -30.20 -6.27
C VAL A 15 -25.55 -28.82 -5.68
N ILE A 16 -25.62 -28.70 -4.34
CA ILE A 16 -25.34 -27.42 -3.65
C ILE A 16 -23.89 -26.98 -3.87
N LEU A 17 -22.92 -27.89 -3.72
CA LEU A 17 -21.52 -27.58 -3.96
C LEU A 17 -21.26 -27.16 -5.41
N ALA A 18 -21.86 -27.83 -6.38
CA ALA A 18 -21.78 -27.47 -7.78
C ALA A 18 -22.39 -26.07 -8.06
N ALA A 19 -23.55 -25.76 -7.47
CA ALA A 19 -24.18 -24.46 -7.58
C ALA A 19 -23.30 -23.34 -6.99
N VAL A 20 -22.74 -23.54 -5.80
CA VAL A 20 -21.80 -22.58 -5.18
C VAL A 20 -20.57 -22.37 -6.05
N TYR A 21 -19.99 -23.43 -6.60
CA TYR A 21 -18.84 -23.36 -7.51
C TYR A 21 -19.16 -22.56 -8.78
N ILE A 22 -20.32 -22.80 -9.40
CA ILE A 22 -20.75 -22.07 -10.61
C ILE A 22 -20.96 -20.59 -10.28
N VAL A 23 -21.62 -20.26 -9.17
CA VAL A 23 -21.85 -18.88 -8.75
C VAL A 23 -20.53 -18.15 -8.49
N SER A 24 -19.59 -18.78 -7.78
CA SER A 24 -18.27 -18.16 -7.57
C SER A 24 -17.53 -17.89 -8.89
N ARG A 25 -17.59 -18.83 -9.84
CA ARG A 25 -16.97 -18.66 -11.17
C ARG A 25 -17.62 -17.55 -11.99
N VAL A 26 -18.92 -17.39 -11.89
CA VAL A 26 -19.64 -16.30 -12.58
C VAL A 26 -19.26 -14.94 -11.98
N ILE A 27 -19.16 -14.85 -10.65
CA ILE A 27 -18.76 -13.61 -9.96
C ILE A 27 -17.29 -13.26 -10.29
N ASP A 28 -16.39 -14.22 -10.26
CA ASP A 28 -14.95 -14.01 -10.55
C ASP A 28 -14.69 -13.58 -12.00
N ASN A 29 -15.54 -13.99 -12.95
CA ASN A 29 -15.40 -13.66 -14.37
C ASN A 29 -16.41 -12.59 -14.84
N TYR A 30 -17.04 -11.85 -13.91
CA TYR A 30 -17.99 -10.81 -14.28
C TYR A 30 -17.27 -9.57 -14.81
N ASP A 31 -17.34 -9.35 -16.12
CA ASP A 31 -16.85 -8.13 -16.76
C ASP A 31 -17.85 -6.99 -16.56
N TYR A 32 -17.46 -5.97 -15.83
CA TYR A 32 -18.25 -4.75 -15.67
C TYR A 32 -18.19 -3.92 -16.95
N SER A 33 -19.25 -4.02 -17.78
CA SER A 33 -19.37 -3.29 -19.06
C SER A 33 -19.84 -1.84 -18.89
N SER A 34 -20.32 -1.46 -17.71
CA SER A 34 -20.80 -0.11 -17.42
C SER A 34 -20.52 0.29 -15.98
N TYR A 35 -20.40 1.59 -15.74
CA TYR A 35 -20.30 2.16 -14.41
C TYR A 35 -21.31 3.30 -14.26
N GLU A 36 -21.75 3.54 -13.04
CA GLU A 36 -22.57 4.68 -12.67
C GLU A 36 -21.77 5.60 -11.75
N ILE A 37 -21.77 6.90 -12.06
CA ILE A 37 -21.16 7.90 -11.19
C ILE A 37 -22.12 8.20 -10.06
N THR A 38 -21.89 7.61 -8.89
CA THR A 38 -22.74 7.79 -7.70
C THR A 38 -22.45 9.06 -6.94
N ASN A 39 -21.26 9.65 -7.12
CA ASN A 39 -20.88 10.92 -6.49
C ASN A 39 -19.79 11.63 -7.32
N SER A 40 -19.85 12.94 -7.35
CA SER A 40 -18.78 13.78 -7.90
C SER A 40 -18.49 14.95 -6.97
N VAL A 41 -17.22 15.25 -6.76
CA VAL A 41 -16.77 16.36 -5.92
C VAL A 41 -15.94 17.31 -6.77
N ASN A 42 -16.25 18.60 -6.73
CA ASN A 42 -15.43 19.63 -7.38
C ASN A 42 -14.05 19.68 -6.71
N ARG A 43 -13.01 19.61 -7.52
CA ARG A 43 -11.63 19.71 -7.06
C ARG A 43 -11.17 21.17 -7.04
N GLU A 44 -10.75 21.63 -5.87
CA GLU A 44 -10.03 22.91 -5.69
C GLU A 44 -8.59 22.57 -5.32
N ASP A 45 -7.86 21.93 -6.21
CA ASP A 45 -6.50 21.49 -5.94
C ASP A 45 -5.50 22.05 -6.96
N ILE A 46 -4.24 22.04 -6.58
CA ILE A 46 -3.14 22.42 -7.48
C ILE A 46 -2.91 21.35 -8.54
N GLU A 47 -2.44 21.76 -9.71
CA GLU A 47 -2.21 20.88 -10.87
C GLU A 47 -1.29 19.69 -10.58
N SER A 48 -0.36 19.81 -9.60
CA SER A 48 0.57 18.76 -9.18
C SER A 48 -0.03 17.73 -8.23
N SER A 49 -1.31 17.84 -7.83
CA SER A 49 -1.95 16.88 -6.92
C SER A 49 -2.15 15.52 -7.56
N LYS A 50 -1.72 14.48 -6.86
CA LYS A 50 -1.90 13.06 -7.22
C LYS A 50 -2.90 12.40 -6.28
N TYR A 51 -3.61 11.39 -6.78
CA TYR A 51 -4.66 10.68 -6.07
C TYR A 51 -4.41 9.18 -6.11
N ILE A 52 -4.64 8.51 -4.99
CA ILE A 52 -4.52 7.06 -4.90
C ILE A 52 -5.60 6.51 -3.95
N ALA A 53 -6.20 5.37 -4.30
CA ALA A 53 -7.19 4.71 -3.45
C ALA A 53 -6.53 4.26 -2.14
N PHE A 54 -7.22 4.46 -1.01
CA PHE A 54 -6.74 4.08 0.31
C PHE A 54 -7.91 3.77 1.24
N ALA A 55 -7.88 2.59 1.86
CA ALA A 55 -8.93 2.10 2.76
C ALA A 55 -10.33 2.27 2.15
N ASP A 56 -11.24 2.98 2.81
CA ASP A 56 -12.60 3.27 2.35
C ASP A 56 -12.73 4.67 1.70
N GLY A 57 -11.66 5.17 1.11
CA GLY A 57 -11.60 6.47 0.48
C GLY A 57 -10.41 6.65 -0.46
N TYR A 58 -9.80 7.80 -0.41
CA TYR A 58 -8.62 8.12 -1.21
C TYR A 58 -7.68 9.09 -0.50
N VAL A 59 -6.44 9.03 -0.87
CA VAL A 59 -5.40 9.97 -0.47
C VAL A 59 -5.10 10.91 -1.62
N ARG A 60 -5.03 12.21 -1.34
CA ARG A 60 -4.45 13.22 -2.22
C ARG A 60 -3.09 13.62 -1.66
N TYR A 61 -2.08 13.65 -2.49
CA TYR A 61 -0.74 14.10 -2.12
C TYR A 61 -0.10 14.99 -3.18
N SER A 62 0.79 15.86 -2.74
CA SER A 62 1.57 16.77 -3.57
C SER A 62 2.93 17.02 -2.93
N ASN A 63 3.70 17.97 -3.43
CA ASN A 63 4.97 18.38 -2.83
C ASN A 63 4.80 19.01 -1.44
N ASP A 64 3.61 19.56 -1.13
CA ASP A 64 3.35 20.35 0.07
C ASP A 64 2.63 19.56 1.17
N GLY A 65 2.15 18.35 0.88
CA GLY A 65 1.45 17.55 1.88
C GLY A 65 0.63 16.39 1.34
N ILE A 66 -0.05 15.74 2.27
CA ILE A 66 -0.90 14.56 2.04
C ILE A 66 -2.18 14.70 2.85
N SER A 67 -3.30 14.30 2.27
CA SER A 67 -4.61 14.36 2.92
C SER A 67 -5.41 13.09 2.62
N TYR A 68 -6.10 12.56 3.62
CA TYR A 68 -7.01 11.43 3.47
C TYR A 68 -8.46 11.89 3.46
N TYR A 69 -9.20 11.40 2.50
CA TYR A 69 -10.61 11.71 2.25
C TYR A 69 -11.43 10.43 2.23
N LYS A 70 -12.64 10.49 2.79
CA LYS A 70 -13.68 9.50 2.52
C LYS A 70 -14.21 9.64 1.09
N ASN A 71 -14.85 8.58 0.57
CA ASN A 71 -15.51 8.62 -0.74
C ASN A 71 -16.59 9.73 -0.85
N SER A 72 -17.11 10.23 0.29
CA SER A 72 -18.02 11.38 0.34
C SER A 72 -17.33 12.73 0.12
N GLY A 73 -16.01 12.77 -0.03
CA GLY A 73 -15.21 14.01 -0.09
C GLY A 73 -14.87 14.63 1.26
N LYS A 74 -15.31 14.02 2.39
CA LYS A 74 -14.97 14.51 3.74
C LYS A 74 -13.51 14.26 4.04
N VAL A 75 -12.77 15.33 4.41
CA VAL A 75 -11.39 15.20 4.91
C VAL A 75 -11.41 14.50 6.27
N ILE A 76 -10.58 13.49 6.43
CA ILE A 76 -10.37 12.77 7.69
C ILE A 76 -9.17 13.36 8.43
N TRP A 77 -8.04 13.49 7.72
CA TRP A 77 -6.86 14.15 8.22
C TRP A 77 -6.07 14.83 7.09
N ASN A 78 -5.23 15.77 7.46
CA ASN A 78 -4.32 16.49 6.58
C ASN A 78 -2.98 16.66 7.29
N GLN A 79 -1.89 16.42 6.56
CA GLN A 79 -0.52 16.61 7.04
C GLN A 79 0.29 17.38 5.99
N THR A 80 0.92 18.44 6.43
CA THR A 80 1.84 19.24 5.60
C THR A 80 3.27 18.70 5.73
N TYR A 81 3.98 18.71 4.61
CA TYR A 81 5.42 18.49 4.52
C TYR A 81 5.97 19.33 3.36
N SER A 82 7.27 19.33 3.17
CA SER A 82 7.92 19.91 1.98
C SER A 82 8.80 18.85 1.37
N MET A 83 8.45 18.35 0.18
CA MET A 83 9.16 17.35 -0.58
C MET A 83 9.32 17.80 -2.02
N GLN A 84 10.46 17.46 -2.63
CA GLN A 84 10.73 17.78 -4.03
C GLN A 84 10.11 16.72 -4.97
N ASN A 85 10.16 15.46 -4.57
CA ASN A 85 9.70 14.35 -5.40
C ASN A 85 8.99 13.28 -4.54
N PRO A 86 7.77 13.57 -4.03
CA PRO A 86 7.04 12.65 -3.17
C PRO A 86 6.60 11.39 -3.92
N LYS A 87 6.98 10.23 -3.37
CA LYS A 87 6.50 8.91 -3.79
C LYS A 87 5.75 8.25 -2.65
N VAL A 88 4.62 7.63 -2.98
CA VAL A 88 3.74 6.95 -2.03
C VAL A 88 3.76 5.46 -2.28
N SER A 89 3.88 4.69 -1.20
CA SER A 89 3.61 3.24 -1.13
C SER A 89 2.43 2.99 -0.19
N ILE A 90 1.57 2.03 -0.54
CA ILE A 90 0.39 1.66 0.25
C ILE A 90 0.35 0.15 0.44
N CYS A 91 0.07 -0.27 1.67
CA CYS A 91 -0.23 -1.67 1.99
C CYS A 91 -1.35 -1.71 3.05
N GLY A 92 -2.50 -2.30 2.70
CA GLY A 92 -3.66 -2.37 3.59
C GLY A 92 -4.10 -0.99 4.10
N ASN A 93 -4.00 -0.78 5.41
CA ASN A 93 -4.36 0.47 6.09
C ASN A 93 -3.17 1.38 6.40
N SER A 94 -2.02 1.14 5.79
CA SER A 94 -0.80 1.90 6.00
C SER A 94 -0.31 2.55 4.71
N ILE A 95 0.27 3.74 4.87
CA ILE A 95 0.87 4.54 3.79
C ILE A 95 2.28 4.93 4.23
N ALA A 96 3.24 4.85 3.30
CA ALA A 96 4.48 5.59 3.41
C ALA A 96 4.56 6.65 2.30
N VAL A 97 5.07 7.82 2.61
CA VAL A 97 5.46 8.82 1.62
C VAL A 97 6.91 9.22 1.87
N ALA A 98 7.72 9.21 0.83
CA ALA A 98 9.13 9.60 0.90
C ALA A 98 9.49 10.59 -0.18
N ASP A 99 10.42 11.49 0.13
CA ASP A 99 11.03 12.38 -0.85
C ASP A 99 12.13 11.62 -1.60
N ILE A 100 11.87 11.26 -2.84
CA ILE A 100 12.86 10.56 -3.68
C ILE A 100 13.98 11.51 -4.06
N ASN A 101 15.22 11.08 -3.85
CA ASN A 101 16.46 11.84 -3.85
C ASN A 101 16.59 12.83 -2.67
N GLY A 102 15.61 12.87 -1.78
CA GLY A 102 15.66 13.53 -0.49
C GLY A 102 15.95 12.56 0.65
N SER A 103 15.74 12.99 1.90
CA SER A 103 16.11 12.22 3.10
C SER A 103 14.98 12.07 4.11
N SER A 104 13.75 12.42 3.79
CA SER A 104 12.62 12.31 4.70
C SER A 104 11.57 11.33 4.20
N ALA A 105 11.06 10.51 5.12
CA ALA A 105 9.92 9.63 4.89
C ALA A 105 8.95 9.67 6.06
N TYR A 106 7.67 9.56 5.78
CA TYR A 106 6.60 9.56 6.78
C TYR A 106 5.73 8.32 6.60
N SER A 107 5.24 7.78 7.71
CA SER A 107 4.21 6.74 7.70
C SER A 107 2.90 7.29 8.25
N PHE A 108 1.81 6.83 7.65
CA PHE A 108 0.42 7.20 8.01
C PHE A 108 -0.44 5.96 8.07
N ASN A 109 -1.55 6.09 8.78
CA ASN A 109 -2.65 5.13 8.73
C ASN A 109 -3.99 5.88 8.58
N THR A 110 -5.10 5.19 8.74
CA THR A 110 -6.44 5.79 8.65
C THR A 110 -6.72 6.87 9.70
N SER A 111 -5.90 6.97 10.77
CA SER A 111 -6.04 7.94 11.86
C SER A 111 -5.09 9.14 11.73
N GLY A 112 -4.10 9.10 10.82
CA GLY A 112 -3.13 10.18 10.61
C GLY A 112 -1.68 9.70 10.58
N GLN A 113 -0.75 10.62 10.83
CA GLN A 113 0.67 10.32 10.89
C GLN A 113 0.99 9.40 12.07
N VAL A 114 1.79 8.37 11.78
CA VAL A 114 2.27 7.39 12.77
C VAL A 114 3.74 7.61 13.08
N GLY A 115 4.58 7.80 12.06
CA GLY A 115 6.00 7.96 12.22
C GLY A 115 6.65 8.86 11.18
N LYS A 116 7.92 9.20 11.46
CA LYS A 116 8.79 9.94 10.55
C LYS A 116 10.19 9.34 10.62
N ALA A 117 10.78 9.05 9.48
CA ALA A 117 12.17 8.66 9.35
C ALA A 117 12.95 9.77 8.63
N ASP A 118 14.03 10.24 9.23
CA ASP A 118 15.00 11.11 8.59
C ASP A 118 16.23 10.25 8.26
N THR A 119 16.52 10.07 6.97
CA THR A 119 17.64 9.26 6.49
C THR A 119 18.89 10.11 6.35
N SER A 120 20.06 9.50 6.54
CA SER A 120 21.35 10.18 6.35
C SER A 120 21.81 10.20 4.88
N MET A 121 21.08 9.52 4.01
CA MET A 121 21.38 9.33 2.59
C MET A 121 20.11 9.51 1.77
N PRO A 122 20.21 9.89 0.48
CA PRO A 122 19.08 10.01 -0.41
C PRO A 122 18.27 8.71 -0.52
N ILE A 123 16.94 8.85 -0.53
CA ILE A 123 16.00 7.74 -0.69
C ILE A 123 15.78 7.50 -2.18
N LEU A 124 15.99 6.28 -2.65
CA LEU A 124 15.68 5.86 -4.02
C LEU A 124 14.32 5.19 -4.13
N GLN A 125 13.94 4.42 -3.11
CA GLN A 125 12.69 3.68 -3.08
C GLN A 125 12.14 3.62 -1.65
N ILE A 126 10.83 3.50 -1.54
CA ILE A 126 10.12 3.33 -0.27
C ILE A 126 8.99 2.32 -0.44
N GLU A 127 8.90 1.40 0.51
CA GLU A 127 7.80 0.45 0.64
C GLU A 127 7.28 0.43 2.08
N VAL A 128 6.00 0.08 2.24
CA VAL A 128 5.33 -0.01 3.54
C VAL A 128 4.63 -1.35 3.68
N SER A 129 4.66 -1.91 4.89
CA SER A 129 3.85 -3.07 5.29
C SER A 129 2.49 -2.63 5.84
N ASP A 130 1.52 -3.54 5.92
CA ASP A 130 0.22 -3.26 6.56
C ASP A 130 0.37 -2.91 8.05
N SER A 131 1.43 -3.38 8.70
CA SER A 131 1.77 -2.99 10.08
C SER A 131 2.37 -1.58 10.22
N GLY A 132 2.59 -0.84 9.12
CA GLY A 132 3.15 0.52 9.13
C GLY A 132 4.67 0.59 9.21
N LYS A 133 5.38 -0.55 9.16
CA LYS A 133 6.84 -0.56 9.04
C LYS A 133 7.25 -0.21 7.62
N MET A 134 8.33 0.56 7.47
CA MET A 134 8.82 1.01 6.18
C MET A 134 10.13 0.31 5.81
N ALA A 135 10.34 0.06 4.52
CA ALA A 135 11.62 -0.32 3.95
C ALA A 135 12.03 0.71 2.90
N ALA A 136 13.27 1.18 2.95
CA ALA A 136 13.79 2.16 2.01
C ALA A 136 15.13 1.70 1.42
N VAL A 137 15.30 1.91 0.12
CA VAL A 137 16.61 1.86 -0.54
C VAL A 137 17.22 3.24 -0.48
N LEU A 138 18.43 3.31 0.05
CA LEU A 138 19.21 4.54 0.19
C LEU A 138 20.46 4.46 -0.68
N GLU A 139 20.83 5.58 -1.28
CA GLU A 139 22.00 5.70 -2.15
C GLU A 139 23.22 6.25 -1.39
N ASP A 140 24.37 5.62 -1.61
CA ASP A 140 25.69 6.11 -1.22
C ASP A 140 26.62 6.01 -2.44
N ASN A 141 27.75 6.68 -2.41
CA ASN A 141 28.68 6.82 -3.54
C ASN A 141 29.13 5.48 -4.17
N ASN A 142 29.32 4.44 -3.36
CA ASN A 142 29.84 3.14 -3.80
C ASN A 142 28.98 1.94 -3.35
N ALA A 143 27.81 2.20 -2.80
CA ALA A 143 26.96 1.17 -2.24
C ALA A 143 25.53 1.68 -2.13
N ASN A 144 24.58 0.76 -1.99
CA ASN A 144 23.25 1.09 -1.55
C ASN A 144 23.00 0.43 -0.19
N TYR A 145 22.06 0.99 0.55
CA TYR A 145 21.59 0.45 1.81
C TYR A 145 20.11 0.18 1.75
N ILE A 146 19.69 -0.99 2.19
CA ILE A 146 18.27 -1.29 2.38
C ILE A 146 18.03 -1.20 3.88
N ASN A 147 17.35 -0.15 4.31
CA ASN A 147 17.02 0.10 5.70
C ASN A 147 15.56 -0.23 5.98
N MET A 148 15.30 -0.88 7.12
CA MET A 148 13.96 -1.01 7.66
C MET A 148 13.78 -0.08 8.86
N TYR A 149 12.59 0.49 8.95
CA TYR A 149 12.16 1.38 10.02
C TYR A 149 10.92 0.81 10.70
N ASP A 150 10.83 0.98 12.00
CA ASP A 150 9.63 0.66 12.74
C ASP A 150 8.49 1.67 12.48
N THR A 151 7.37 1.51 13.14
CA THR A 151 6.20 2.38 13.00
C THR A 151 6.46 3.83 13.45
N ASN A 152 7.44 4.08 14.31
CA ASN A 152 7.81 5.42 14.77
C ASN A 152 8.82 6.10 13.82
N GLY A 153 9.40 5.34 12.88
CA GLY A 153 10.44 5.79 11.97
C GLY A 153 11.86 5.54 12.49
N GLU A 154 12.03 4.75 13.55
CA GLU A 154 13.34 4.35 14.05
C GLU A 154 13.90 3.20 13.18
N LYS A 155 15.19 3.31 12.81
CA LYS A 155 15.84 2.28 12.02
C LYS A 155 16.09 1.01 12.85
N ILE A 156 15.47 -0.11 12.41
CA ILE A 156 15.56 -1.41 13.09
C ILE A 156 16.47 -2.41 12.38
N TYR A 157 16.75 -2.20 11.09
CA TYR A 157 17.57 -3.11 10.30
C TYR A 157 18.27 -2.36 9.15
N SER A 158 19.43 -2.84 8.72
CA SER A 158 20.16 -2.29 7.57
C SER A 158 20.98 -3.37 6.89
N VAL A 159 20.89 -3.44 5.57
CA VAL A 159 21.75 -4.26 4.70
C VAL A 159 22.47 -3.34 3.75
N LYS A 160 23.77 -3.56 3.59
CA LYS A 160 24.59 -2.89 2.59
C LYS A 160 24.69 -3.79 1.35
N THR A 161 24.45 -3.24 0.18
CA THR A 161 24.72 -3.87 -1.11
C THR A 161 25.87 -3.14 -1.80
N THR A 162 26.78 -3.87 -2.42
CA THR A 162 27.94 -3.29 -3.13
C THR A 162 27.80 -3.51 -4.63
N LEU A 163 28.11 -2.48 -5.41
CA LEU A 163 28.00 -2.53 -6.88
C LEU A 163 28.78 -3.65 -7.52
N SER A 164 29.97 -3.95 -6.98
CA SER A 164 30.87 -4.99 -7.52
C SER A 164 30.49 -6.41 -7.13
N GLY A 165 29.67 -6.60 -6.08
CA GLY A 165 29.28 -7.92 -5.58
C GLY A 165 27.80 -8.24 -5.80
N ASP A 166 26.94 -7.32 -5.42
CA ASP A 166 25.49 -7.57 -5.34
C ASP A 166 24.70 -6.85 -6.44
N GLY A 167 25.28 -5.81 -7.06
CA GLY A 167 24.60 -4.93 -8.00
C GLY A 167 23.73 -3.85 -7.31
N TYR A 168 22.99 -3.10 -8.12
CA TYR A 168 22.02 -2.13 -7.62
C TYR A 168 20.69 -2.83 -7.27
N PRO A 169 20.05 -2.54 -6.12
CA PRO A 169 18.68 -2.91 -5.88
C PRO A 169 17.76 -2.26 -6.94
N ILE A 170 17.13 -3.06 -7.79
CA ILE A 170 16.25 -2.57 -8.84
C ILE A 170 14.88 -2.26 -8.26
N ASP A 171 14.40 -3.10 -7.36
CA ASP A 171 13.11 -2.96 -6.70
C ASP A 171 13.15 -3.67 -5.34
N ILE A 172 12.32 -3.21 -4.41
CA ILE A 172 12.11 -3.86 -3.11
C ILE A 172 10.63 -4.10 -2.89
N SER A 173 10.34 -5.17 -2.17
CA SER A 173 8.99 -5.46 -1.71
C SER A 173 9.03 -5.97 -0.27
N ILE A 174 8.12 -5.48 0.56
CA ILE A 174 7.97 -5.92 1.94
C ILE A 174 6.64 -6.67 2.12
N SER A 175 6.67 -7.81 2.82
CA SER A 175 5.43 -8.54 3.13
C SER A 175 4.53 -7.73 4.06
N SER A 176 3.21 -7.94 3.99
CA SER A 176 2.23 -7.21 4.79
C SER A 176 2.50 -7.31 6.30
N ASP A 177 3.02 -8.44 6.78
CA ASP A 177 3.42 -8.66 8.18
C ASP A 177 4.85 -8.14 8.51
N ALA A 178 5.54 -7.55 7.55
CA ALA A 178 6.91 -7.03 7.64
C ALA A 178 7.97 -8.05 8.07
N LYS A 179 7.75 -9.35 7.82
CA LYS A 179 8.74 -10.40 8.15
C LYS A 179 9.63 -10.79 7.00
N LYS A 180 9.26 -10.42 5.77
CA LYS A 180 10.03 -10.72 4.56
C LYS A 180 10.25 -9.43 3.77
N LEU A 181 11.48 -9.26 3.32
CA LEU A 181 11.90 -8.23 2.39
C LEU A 181 12.60 -8.93 1.20
N ILE A 182 12.21 -8.56 -0.01
CA ILE A 182 12.72 -9.11 -1.27
C ILE A 182 13.24 -7.95 -2.10
#